data_a81abcb472d4ef0bc9357104bf2f0d4c
#
_entry.id   a81abcb472d4ef0bc9357104bf2f0d4c
#
_cell.length_a   1.000
_cell.length_b   1.000
_cell.length_c   1.000
_cell.angle_alpha   90.00
_cell.angle_beta   90.00
_cell.angle_gamma   90.00
#
_symmetry.space_group_name_H-M   'P 1'
#
loop_
_entity.id
_entity.type
_entity.pdbx_description
1 polymer ?
#
loop_
_entity_poly.entity_id
_entity_poly.type
_entity_poly.pdbx_seq_one_letter_code
_entity_poly.pdbx_strand_id
1 'polypeptide(L)'
;MSEIEIRLEPHDEFNHKPDEASNYNESMYFNVFDHSKKMGGWFRLGNRPNEGYAEMTCCIYLPDGRIGFMFGRPEISTNEVFDAGGMKFEVLEPFKTLRVRYSGKILLLENPKDMLNPSKAFKENPRVDCNADIEITGISPMFGGQAVRKDGQPLNQDPEKSFSKAHYEQHTAG
;
A
#
# COMPACT_ATOMS: atom_id res chain seq x y z
N MET A 1 26.53 -17.57 9.19
CA MET A 1 25.23 -17.01 8.77
C MET A 1 25.50 -16.04 7.64
N SER A 2 24.95 -16.24 6.45
CA SER A 2 25.09 -15.24 5.37
C SER A 2 24.32 -13.99 5.79
N GLU A 3 25.01 -12.87 5.80
CA GLU A 3 24.42 -11.56 6.09
C GLU A 3 23.39 -11.25 4.99
N ILE A 4 22.15 -10.97 5.37
CA ILE A 4 21.10 -10.57 4.43
C ILE A 4 21.30 -9.10 4.16
N GLU A 5 21.41 -8.75 2.88
CA GLU A 5 21.50 -7.37 2.44
C GLU A 5 20.28 -7.07 1.57
N ILE A 6 19.53 -6.04 1.93
CA ILE A 6 18.45 -5.51 1.10
C ILE A 6 19.06 -4.34 0.32
N ARG A 7 19.14 -4.52 -0.99
CA ARG A 7 19.63 -3.49 -1.92
C ARG A 7 18.44 -2.90 -2.63
N LEU A 8 18.15 -1.65 -2.33
CA LEU A 8 17.11 -0.87 -2.99
C LEU A 8 17.77 0.26 -3.79
N GLU A 9 17.44 0.32 -5.05
CA GLU A 9 17.83 1.39 -5.94
C GLU A 9 16.61 2.31 -6.19
N PRO A 10 16.81 3.58 -6.56
CA PRO A 10 15.70 4.50 -6.79
C PRO A 10 14.61 4.01 -7.74
N HIS A 11 14.95 3.14 -8.67
CA HIS A 11 13.97 2.57 -9.61
C HIS A 11 13.05 1.53 -8.96
N ASP A 12 13.42 0.97 -7.81
CA ASP A 12 12.58 -0.01 -7.09
C ASP A 12 11.34 0.64 -6.44
N GLU A 13 11.27 1.98 -6.34
CA GLU A 13 10.06 2.67 -5.92
C GLU A 13 9.01 2.84 -7.04
N PHE A 14 9.35 2.49 -8.25
CA PHE A 14 8.42 2.55 -9.38
C PHE A 14 7.91 1.15 -9.74
N ASN A 15 6.79 1.11 -10.47
CA ASN A 15 6.19 -0.13 -10.89
C ASN A 15 7.11 -0.95 -11.80
N HIS A 16 7.12 -2.25 -11.58
CA HIS A 16 7.89 -3.21 -12.36
C HIS A 16 7.04 -3.85 -13.45
N LYS A 17 7.72 -4.38 -14.48
CA LYS A 17 7.04 -5.18 -15.49
C LYS A 17 6.55 -6.48 -14.85
N PRO A 18 5.26 -6.80 -14.94
CA PRO A 18 4.73 -8.07 -14.44
C PRO A 18 5.40 -9.27 -15.12
N ASP A 19 5.63 -10.32 -14.36
CA ASP A 19 5.95 -11.63 -14.90
C ASP A 19 4.68 -12.40 -15.32
N GLU A 20 4.83 -13.65 -15.73
CA GLU A 20 3.72 -14.50 -16.21
C GLU A 20 2.95 -15.19 -15.08
N ALA A 21 3.32 -14.98 -13.80
CA ALA A 21 2.63 -15.60 -12.69
C ALA A 21 1.19 -15.05 -12.58
N SER A 22 0.23 -15.97 -12.59
CA SER A 22 -1.19 -15.57 -12.54
C SER A 22 -1.53 -14.72 -11.30
N ASN A 23 -0.82 -14.96 -10.20
CA ASN A 23 -0.98 -14.27 -8.93
C ASN A 23 0.03 -13.13 -8.72
N TYR A 24 0.67 -12.62 -9.78
CA TYR A 24 1.57 -11.48 -9.66
C TYR A 24 0.90 -10.37 -8.85
N ASN A 25 1.62 -9.85 -7.89
CA ASN A 25 1.17 -8.71 -7.08
C ASN A 25 2.34 -7.75 -6.84
N GLU A 26 2.11 -6.52 -7.13
CA GLU A 26 3.00 -5.42 -6.74
C GLU A 26 2.25 -4.44 -5.90
N SER A 27 2.75 -4.12 -4.71
CA SER A 27 2.03 -3.26 -3.78
C SER A 27 2.91 -2.18 -3.18
N MET A 28 2.28 -1.03 -2.94
CA MET A 28 2.85 0.07 -2.19
C MET A 28 1.98 0.32 -0.96
N TYR A 29 2.63 0.49 0.18
CA TYR A 29 1.99 0.71 1.48
C TYR A 29 2.61 1.90 2.18
N PHE A 30 1.76 2.76 2.71
CA PHE A 30 2.15 3.93 3.50
C PHE A 30 1.54 3.87 4.89
N ASN A 31 2.36 4.21 5.88
CA ASN A 31 1.92 4.43 7.25
C ASN A 31 2.43 5.81 7.68
N VAL A 32 1.51 6.72 7.97
CA VAL A 32 1.81 8.15 8.16
C VAL A 32 1.10 8.72 9.37
N PHE A 33 1.71 9.73 10.00
CA PHE A 33 1.10 10.46 11.09
C PHE A 33 1.56 11.93 11.15
N ASP A 34 0.60 12.85 11.09
CA ASP A 34 0.82 14.28 11.32
C ASP A 34 0.55 14.63 12.80
N HIS A 35 1.61 14.83 13.56
CA HIS A 35 1.52 15.16 14.98
C HIS A 35 0.82 16.50 15.27
N SER A 36 0.92 17.45 14.34
CA SER A 36 0.31 18.78 14.50
C SER A 36 -1.21 18.72 14.35
N LYS A 37 -1.69 17.94 13.42
CA LYS A 37 -3.12 17.72 13.16
C LYS A 37 -3.70 16.59 13.99
N LYS A 38 -2.86 15.78 14.65
CA LYS A 38 -3.25 14.54 15.34
C LYS A 38 -4.04 13.60 14.43
N MET A 39 -3.63 13.52 13.18
CA MET A 39 -4.23 12.70 12.14
C MET A 39 -3.17 11.80 11.53
N GLY A 40 -3.60 10.66 11.09
CA GLY A 40 -2.72 9.74 10.39
C GLY A 40 -3.51 8.72 9.60
N GLY A 41 -2.83 7.71 9.13
CA GLY A 41 -3.50 6.66 8.41
C GLY A 41 -2.54 5.67 7.79
N TRP A 42 -3.13 4.69 7.14
CA TRP A 42 -2.40 3.78 6.28
C TRP A 42 -3.17 3.58 4.97
N PHE A 43 -2.40 3.44 3.91
CA PHE A 43 -2.90 3.38 2.55
C PHE A 43 -2.17 2.28 1.82
N ARG A 44 -2.90 1.46 1.08
CA ARG A 44 -2.31 0.39 0.28
C ARG A 44 -2.98 0.29 -1.08
N LEU A 45 -2.18 0.17 -2.11
CA LEU A 45 -2.58 -0.36 -3.41
C LEU A 45 -1.71 -1.57 -3.72
N GLY A 46 -2.34 -2.68 -4.07
CA GLY A 46 -1.69 -3.88 -4.55
C GLY A 46 -2.22 -4.22 -5.93
N ASN A 47 -1.44 -3.91 -6.95
CA ASN A 47 -1.79 -4.19 -8.33
C ASN A 47 -1.63 -5.69 -8.64
N ARG A 48 -2.67 -6.28 -9.17
CA ARG A 48 -2.73 -7.67 -9.64
C ARG A 48 -3.12 -7.69 -11.13
N PRO A 49 -2.25 -7.19 -12.01
CA PRO A 49 -2.59 -6.95 -13.41
C PRO A 49 -2.97 -8.24 -14.16
N ASN A 50 -2.36 -9.37 -13.82
CA ASN A 50 -2.66 -10.66 -14.45
C ASN A 50 -4.03 -11.23 -14.00
N GLU A 51 -4.59 -10.71 -12.91
CA GLU A 51 -5.95 -11.01 -12.44
C GLU A 51 -6.94 -9.89 -12.78
N GLY A 52 -6.46 -8.75 -13.31
CA GLY A 52 -7.30 -7.64 -13.79
C GLY A 52 -7.85 -6.72 -12.70
N TYR A 53 -7.31 -6.73 -11.48
CA TYR A 53 -7.77 -5.85 -10.40
C TYR A 53 -6.63 -5.37 -9.50
N ALA A 54 -6.90 -4.32 -8.74
CA ALA A 54 -6.05 -3.90 -7.63
C ALA A 54 -6.76 -4.11 -6.29
N GLU A 55 -6.01 -4.38 -5.24
CA GLU A 55 -6.50 -4.34 -3.86
C GLU A 55 -6.23 -2.95 -3.29
N MET A 56 -7.29 -2.18 -3.05
CA MET A 56 -7.20 -0.83 -2.51
C MET A 56 -7.67 -0.81 -1.06
N THR A 57 -6.86 -0.23 -0.18
CA THR A 57 -7.25 0.02 1.21
C THR A 57 -6.88 1.44 1.61
N CYS A 58 -7.83 2.14 2.21
CA CYS A 58 -7.68 3.46 2.79
C CYS A 58 -8.13 3.42 4.24
N CYS A 59 -7.28 3.84 5.17
CA CYS A 59 -7.62 3.95 6.57
C CYS A 59 -7.09 5.28 7.11
N ILE A 60 -7.97 6.13 7.61
CA ILE A 60 -7.64 7.48 8.10
C ILE A 60 -8.02 7.55 9.58
N TYR A 61 -7.04 7.89 10.43
CA TYR A 61 -7.25 8.15 11.85
C TYR A 61 -7.61 9.62 12.04
N LEU A 62 -8.80 9.88 12.62
CA LEU A 62 -9.27 11.22 12.89
C LEU A 62 -8.90 11.66 14.31
N PRO A 63 -8.76 12.98 14.56
CA PRO A 63 -8.33 13.49 15.87
C PRO A 63 -9.30 13.18 17.02
N ASP A 64 -10.56 12.93 16.69
CA ASP A 64 -11.62 12.60 17.64
C ASP A 64 -11.74 11.09 17.96
N GLY A 65 -10.86 10.29 17.37
CA GLY A 65 -10.82 8.84 17.58
C GLY A 65 -11.66 8.02 16.62
N ARG A 66 -12.43 8.66 15.73
CA ARG A 66 -13.11 7.98 14.63
C ARG A 66 -12.12 7.53 13.57
N ILE A 67 -12.54 6.59 12.76
CA ILE A 67 -11.75 6.07 11.64
C ILE A 67 -12.55 6.16 10.35
N GLY A 68 -11.93 6.72 9.32
CA GLY A 68 -12.36 6.55 7.95
C GLY A 68 -11.76 5.28 7.36
N PHE A 69 -12.58 4.36 6.82
CA PHE A 69 -12.09 3.11 6.27
C PHE A 69 -12.73 2.79 4.92
N MET A 70 -11.94 2.33 3.98
CA MET A 70 -12.42 1.78 2.72
C MET A 70 -11.53 0.65 2.25
N PHE A 71 -12.16 -0.39 1.74
CA PHE A 71 -11.52 -1.48 1.02
C PHE A 71 -12.29 -1.74 -0.27
N GLY A 72 -11.56 -2.02 -1.34
CA GLY A 72 -12.16 -2.35 -2.63
C GLY A 72 -11.21 -3.12 -3.53
N ARG A 73 -11.80 -3.69 -4.60
CA ARG A 73 -11.07 -4.36 -5.68
C ARG A 73 -11.42 -3.72 -7.01
N PRO A 74 -10.95 -2.49 -7.28
CA PRO A 74 -11.17 -1.85 -8.57
C PRO A 74 -10.46 -2.59 -9.70
N GLU A 75 -11.07 -2.59 -10.88
CA GLU A 75 -10.47 -3.13 -12.09
C GLU A 75 -9.27 -2.29 -12.53
N ILE A 76 -8.22 -2.97 -12.99
CA ILE A 76 -7.06 -2.38 -13.64
C ILE A 76 -6.69 -3.18 -14.88
N SER A 77 -6.05 -2.53 -15.84
CA SER A 77 -5.58 -3.18 -17.08
C SER A 77 -4.07 -3.16 -17.24
N THR A 78 -3.36 -2.39 -16.41
CA THR A 78 -1.90 -2.24 -16.47
C THR A 78 -1.29 -2.22 -15.08
N ASN A 79 0.05 -2.35 -15.01
CA ASN A 79 0.83 -2.16 -13.80
C ASN A 79 1.74 -0.92 -13.87
N GLU A 80 1.47 -0.01 -14.78
CA GLU A 80 2.37 1.13 -15.01
C GLU A 80 2.32 2.18 -13.88
N VAL A 81 1.21 2.22 -13.16
CA VAL A 81 0.97 3.19 -12.07
C VAL A 81 0.18 2.56 -10.94
N PHE A 82 0.30 3.14 -9.75
CA PHE A 82 -0.62 2.89 -8.65
C PHE A 82 -1.75 3.94 -8.68
N ASP A 83 -2.77 3.67 -9.47
CA ASP A 83 -3.94 4.55 -9.63
C ASP A 83 -5.20 3.69 -9.83
N ALA A 84 -5.95 3.47 -8.76
CA ALA A 84 -7.12 2.60 -8.79
C ALA A 84 -8.13 2.94 -7.68
N GLY A 85 -9.42 2.85 -7.99
CA GLY A 85 -10.49 3.00 -7.00
C GLY A 85 -10.55 4.38 -6.32
N GLY A 86 -10.06 5.42 -7.01
CA GLY A 86 -9.96 6.78 -6.47
C GLY A 86 -8.72 7.03 -5.63
N MET A 87 -7.87 6.03 -5.43
CA MET A 87 -6.58 6.17 -4.76
C MET A 87 -5.45 6.22 -5.78
N LYS A 88 -4.51 7.13 -5.57
CA LYS A 88 -3.32 7.29 -6.38
C LYS A 88 -2.09 7.50 -5.53
N PHE A 89 -1.00 6.83 -5.88
CA PHE A 89 0.32 7.03 -5.28
C PHE A 89 1.27 7.63 -6.30
N GLU A 90 2.11 8.55 -5.85
CA GLU A 90 3.12 9.22 -6.67
C GLU A 90 4.44 9.28 -5.92
N VAL A 91 5.51 8.88 -6.58
CA VAL A 91 6.89 9.06 -6.11
C VAL A 91 7.36 10.43 -6.62
N LEU A 92 7.49 11.40 -5.73
CA LEU A 92 7.94 12.75 -6.08
C LEU A 92 9.47 12.84 -6.05
N GLU A 93 10.09 12.25 -5.03
CA GLU A 93 11.53 12.06 -4.92
C GLU A 93 11.78 10.69 -4.29
N PRO A 94 12.42 9.75 -5.00
CA PRO A 94 12.66 8.40 -4.50
C PRO A 94 13.29 8.39 -3.10
N PHE A 95 12.74 7.54 -2.23
CA PHE A 95 13.10 7.33 -0.83
C PHE A 95 12.86 8.52 0.10
N LYS A 96 12.39 9.66 -0.39
CA LYS A 96 12.25 10.87 0.40
C LYS A 96 10.84 11.42 0.43
N THR A 97 10.25 11.64 -0.75
CA THR A 97 8.98 12.35 -0.84
C THR A 97 8.01 11.62 -1.73
N LEU A 98 6.89 11.22 -1.15
CA LEU A 98 5.83 10.51 -1.82
C LEU A 98 4.51 11.22 -1.59
N ARG A 99 3.52 10.91 -2.39
CA ARG A 99 2.20 11.50 -2.29
C ARG A 99 1.11 10.45 -2.41
N VAL A 100 0.16 10.51 -1.49
CA VAL A 100 -1.07 9.72 -1.53
C VAL A 100 -2.23 10.64 -1.77
N ARG A 101 -3.05 10.32 -2.77
CA ARG A 101 -4.34 10.96 -2.99
C ARG A 101 -5.45 9.92 -2.92
N TYR A 102 -6.54 10.30 -2.29
CA TYR A 102 -7.78 9.53 -2.32
C TYR A 102 -8.97 10.45 -2.54
N SER A 103 -9.83 10.09 -3.48
CA SER A 103 -11.09 10.79 -3.73
C SER A 103 -12.18 9.74 -3.91
N GLY A 104 -13.14 9.72 -2.99
CA GLY A 104 -14.21 8.72 -3.02
C GLY A 104 -15.03 8.70 -1.75
N LYS A 105 -15.87 7.67 -1.60
CA LYS A 105 -16.61 7.45 -0.37
C LYS A 105 -15.81 6.58 0.59
N ILE A 106 -15.88 6.92 1.87
CA ILE A 106 -15.22 6.21 2.95
C ILE A 106 -16.26 5.86 4.02
N LEU A 107 -16.13 4.68 4.61
CA LEU A 107 -16.93 4.27 5.76
C LEU A 107 -16.44 5.05 6.99
N LEU A 108 -17.32 5.79 7.65
CA LEU A 108 -16.98 6.50 8.88
C LEU A 108 -17.36 5.66 10.09
N LEU A 109 -16.36 5.14 10.79
CA LEU A 109 -16.52 4.34 11.98
C LEU A 109 -16.48 5.22 13.21
N GLU A 110 -17.63 5.38 13.89
CA GLU A 110 -17.71 6.04 15.19
C GLU A 110 -16.97 5.22 16.27
N ASN A 111 -17.02 3.90 16.14
CA ASN A 111 -16.28 2.98 16.98
C ASN A 111 -15.39 2.08 16.10
N PRO A 112 -14.05 2.24 16.16
CA PRO A 112 -13.12 1.41 15.39
C PRO A 112 -13.29 -0.10 15.57
N LYS A 113 -13.80 -0.53 16.74
CA LYS A 113 -14.05 -1.95 17.05
C LYS A 113 -15.17 -2.57 16.21
N ASP A 114 -15.98 -1.77 15.52
CA ASP A 114 -17.00 -2.29 14.61
C ASP A 114 -16.38 -3.15 13.49
N MET A 115 -15.11 -2.88 13.15
CA MET A 115 -14.35 -3.70 12.19
C MET A 115 -14.01 -5.11 12.67
N LEU A 116 -14.29 -5.47 13.92
CA LEU A 116 -14.27 -6.88 14.35
C LEU A 116 -15.32 -7.72 13.62
N ASN A 117 -16.35 -7.06 13.10
CA ASN A 117 -17.32 -7.67 12.19
C ASN A 117 -17.46 -6.81 10.92
N PRO A 118 -16.58 -6.99 9.90
CA PRO A 118 -16.56 -6.15 8.71
C PRO A 118 -17.90 -6.10 7.97
N SER A 119 -18.58 -7.23 7.82
CA SER A 119 -19.87 -7.30 7.13
C SER A 119 -20.93 -6.42 7.79
N LYS A 120 -20.96 -6.38 9.12
CA LYS A 120 -21.83 -5.51 9.88
C LYS A 120 -21.41 -4.06 9.78
N ALA A 121 -20.12 -3.79 9.96
CA ALA A 121 -19.55 -2.45 9.87
C ALA A 121 -19.88 -1.76 8.54
N PHE A 122 -19.67 -2.46 7.42
CA PHE A 122 -19.97 -1.95 6.08
C PHE A 122 -21.47 -1.72 5.82
N LYS A 123 -22.34 -2.39 6.54
CA LYS A 123 -23.80 -2.26 6.41
C LYS A 123 -24.36 -1.13 7.26
N GLU A 124 -23.85 -0.96 8.49
CA GLU A 124 -24.48 -0.12 9.51
C GLU A 124 -23.84 1.27 9.66
N ASN A 125 -22.54 1.40 9.34
CA ASN A 125 -21.86 2.70 9.45
C ASN A 125 -22.10 3.58 8.21
N PRO A 126 -22.14 4.92 8.38
CA PRO A 126 -22.37 5.84 7.29
C PRO A 126 -21.19 5.90 6.33
N ARG A 127 -21.50 6.14 5.05
CA ARG A 127 -20.50 6.45 4.02
C ARG A 127 -20.53 7.93 3.74
N VAL A 128 -19.37 8.55 3.88
CA VAL A 128 -19.17 9.98 3.67
C VAL A 128 -18.20 10.22 2.50
N ASP A 129 -18.29 11.38 1.88
CA ASP A 129 -17.32 11.79 0.87
C ASP A 129 -15.99 12.12 1.54
N CYS A 130 -14.90 11.66 0.95
CA CYS A 130 -13.54 11.87 1.42
C CYS A 130 -12.66 12.33 0.27
N ASN A 131 -11.94 13.42 0.49
CA ASN A 131 -10.86 13.87 -0.36
C ASN A 131 -9.61 14.04 0.52
N ALA A 132 -8.62 13.19 0.31
CA ALA A 132 -7.34 13.27 0.99
C ALA A 132 -6.23 13.53 -0.04
N ASP A 133 -5.33 14.42 0.30
CA ASP A 133 -4.12 14.75 -0.45
C ASP A 133 -2.99 14.90 0.57
N ILE A 134 -2.09 13.93 0.60
CA ILE A 134 -1.09 13.77 1.66
C ILE A 134 0.28 13.67 0.99
N GLU A 135 1.13 14.63 1.28
CA GLU A 135 2.54 14.54 0.96
C GLU A 135 3.27 13.94 2.15
N ILE A 136 4.10 12.95 1.90
CA ILE A 136 4.76 12.13 2.90
C ILE A 136 6.26 12.33 2.77
N THR A 137 6.89 12.77 3.86
CA THR A 137 8.34 12.75 3.99
C THR A 137 8.73 11.46 4.71
N GLY A 138 9.46 10.59 4.05
CA GLY A 138 9.94 9.34 4.64
C GLY A 138 10.89 9.61 5.82
N ILE A 139 10.63 8.98 6.96
CA ILE A 139 11.47 9.06 8.16
C ILE A 139 12.58 8.00 8.18
N SER A 140 12.50 7.05 7.29
CA SER A 140 13.50 6.00 7.05
C SER A 140 13.53 5.66 5.57
N PRO A 141 14.59 5.02 5.06
CA PRO A 141 14.53 4.41 3.73
C PRO A 141 13.31 3.49 3.63
N MET A 142 12.74 3.41 2.43
CA MET A 142 11.71 2.45 2.11
C MET A 142 12.15 1.03 2.52
N PHE A 143 11.23 0.27 3.07
CA PHE A 143 11.44 -1.15 3.34
C PHE A 143 10.64 -1.97 2.32
N GLY A 144 11.30 -2.90 1.67
CA GLY A 144 10.64 -3.78 0.72
C GLY A 144 11.59 -4.25 -0.38
N GLY A 145 11.01 -4.53 -1.54
CA GLY A 145 11.75 -5.10 -2.65
C GLY A 145 12.01 -6.61 -2.49
N GLN A 146 12.81 -7.16 -3.37
CA GLN A 146 13.21 -8.55 -3.32
C GLN A 146 14.43 -8.72 -2.40
N ALA A 147 14.27 -9.41 -1.28
CA ALA A 147 15.38 -9.71 -0.40
C ALA A 147 16.41 -10.63 -1.10
N VAL A 148 17.66 -10.21 -1.11
CA VAL A 148 18.76 -10.97 -1.68
C VAL A 148 19.83 -11.25 -0.61
N ARG A 149 20.60 -12.31 -0.82
CA ARG A 149 21.79 -12.59 -0.01
C ARG A 149 22.93 -11.68 -0.44
N LYS A 150 23.97 -11.61 0.38
CA LYS A 150 25.19 -10.80 0.11
C LYS A 150 25.89 -11.17 -1.21
N ASP A 151 25.70 -12.41 -1.69
CA ASP A 151 26.20 -12.89 -2.97
C ASP A 151 25.25 -12.55 -4.16
N GLY A 152 24.17 -11.81 -3.92
CA GLY A 152 23.20 -11.42 -4.93
C GLY A 152 22.14 -12.48 -5.25
N GLN A 153 22.19 -13.64 -4.59
CA GLN A 153 21.17 -14.67 -4.81
C GLN A 153 19.89 -14.37 -4.05
N PRO A 154 18.70 -14.66 -4.63
CA PRO A 154 17.42 -14.50 -3.95
C PRO A 154 17.39 -15.26 -2.61
N LEU A 155 16.79 -14.67 -1.60
CA LEU A 155 16.69 -15.26 -0.26
C LEU A 155 15.87 -16.55 -0.25
N ASN A 156 14.85 -16.64 -1.08
CA ASN A 156 14.00 -17.82 -1.25
C ASN A 156 14.12 -18.40 -2.66
N GLN A 157 14.66 -19.60 -2.72
CA GLN A 157 14.72 -20.38 -3.97
C GLN A 157 13.65 -21.47 -4.08
N ASP A 158 12.81 -21.64 -3.06
CA ASP A 158 11.75 -22.66 -3.06
C ASP A 158 10.47 -22.09 -3.69
N PRO A 159 10.11 -22.49 -4.91
CA PRO A 159 8.94 -21.97 -5.61
C PRO A 159 7.61 -22.25 -4.89
N GLU A 160 7.56 -23.30 -4.07
CA GLU A 160 6.35 -23.69 -3.32
C GLU A 160 6.21 -22.90 -2.00
N LYS A 161 7.32 -22.39 -1.48
CA LYS A 161 7.35 -21.60 -0.25
C LYS A 161 7.55 -20.10 -0.48
N SER A 162 7.87 -19.72 -1.71
CA SER A 162 8.17 -18.33 -1.99
C SER A 162 6.90 -17.55 -2.28
N PHE A 163 6.46 -16.86 -1.28
CA PHE A 163 5.66 -15.64 -1.43
C PHE A 163 6.36 -14.62 -2.36
N SER A 164 7.58 -14.86 -2.71
CA SER A 164 8.56 -13.89 -3.20
C SER A 164 8.73 -13.79 -4.72
N LYS A 165 8.28 -14.76 -5.52
CA LYS A 165 8.58 -14.69 -6.96
C LYS A 165 7.72 -13.75 -7.77
N ALA A 166 6.57 -13.35 -7.23
CA ALA A 166 5.60 -12.55 -7.94
C ALA A 166 5.20 -11.30 -7.14
N HIS A 167 6.00 -10.90 -6.15
CA HIS A 167 5.59 -9.86 -5.23
C HIS A 167 6.70 -8.85 -5.02
N TYR A 168 6.41 -7.62 -5.37
CA TYR A 168 7.12 -6.45 -4.88
C TYR A 168 6.25 -5.77 -3.83
N GLU A 169 6.80 -5.54 -2.66
CA GLU A 169 6.15 -4.77 -1.61
C GLU A 169 7.05 -3.63 -1.19
N GLN A 170 6.49 -2.43 -1.16
CA GLN A 170 7.17 -1.22 -0.77
C GLN A 170 6.45 -0.62 0.43
N HIS A 171 7.17 -0.44 1.53
CA HIS A 171 6.63 0.10 2.76
C HIS A 171 7.33 1.39 3.13
N THR A 172 6.59 2.48 3.22
CA THR A 172 7.10 3.79 3.63
C THR A 172 6.41 4.23 4.91
N ALA A 173 7.20 4.68 5.88
CA ALA A 173 6.73 5.35 7.08
C ALA A 173 7.12 6.83 7.05
N GLY A 174 6.18 7.72 7.41
CA GLY A 174 6.38 9.16 7.40
C GLY A 174 5.51 9.91 8.39
#